data_a2b32216decbf5879fe4fd0db0746d0e
#
_entry.id   a2b32216decbf5879fe4fd0db0746d0e
#
_cell.length_a   1.000
_cell.length_b   1.000
_cell.length_c   1.000
_cell.angle_alpha   90.00
_cell.angle_beta   90.00
_cell.angle_gamma   90.00
#
_symmetry.space_group_name_H-M   'P 1'
#
loop_
_entity.id
_entity.type
_entity.pdbx_description
1 polymer ?
#
loop_
_entity_poly.entity_id
_entity_poly.type
_entity_poly.pdbx_seq_one_letter_code
_entity_poly.pdbx_strand_id
1 'polypeptide(L)'
;SVDIADPTYNEHASAFELAGWKTDGPAAAQVVVHPNNPDGRIWSIDQIKAPLRIIDESFCDVMPQQSLIQHAAKPGTIVLKSFGKFWGLAGLRLGFAIGEPALIEQLKTMLGPWPVSGPALAIGAQALRDHDWANQTRMRLEKDAAKLDELMTAKGATVVGGTTLFRLYDVGDAAEWQDRLAQSQIWSRIFPYSTHWLRLGLPHPMDWSRIEDAL
;
A
#
# COMPACT_ATOMS: atom_id res chain seq x y z
N SER A 1 22.44 7.00 6.66
CA SER A 1 21.49 7.28 5.58
C SER A 1 20.44 6.17 5.47
N VAL A 2 19.38 6.45 4.74
CA VAL A 2 18.31 5.51 4.38
C VAL A 2 18.24 5.34 2.87
N ASP A 3 18.00 4.11 2.41
CA ASP A 3 17.67 3.77 1.02
C ASP A 3 16.15 3.56 0.92
N ILE A 4 15.49 4.33 0.07
CA ILE A 4 14.05 4.23 -0.19
C ILE A 4 13.88 4.16 -1.70
N ALA A 5 13.46 2.99 -2.19
CA ALA A 5 13.37 2.74 -3.62
C ALA A 5 12.24 3.55 -4.27
N ASP A 6 12.58 4.40 -5.21
CA ASP A 6 11.68 5.30 -5.92
C ASP A 6 11.19 4.70 -7.26
N PRO A 7 9.98 5.02 -7.76
CA PRO A 7 8.92 5.73 -7.02
C PRO A 7 8.21 4.85 -6.00
N THR A 8 7.86 5.43 -4.86
CA THR A 8 7.12 4.73 -3.81
C THR A 8 6.24 5.70 -2.99
N TYR A 9 5.73 5.25 -1.85
CA TYR A 9 4.95 6.07 -0.93
C TYR A 9 5.84 7.14 -0.26
N ASN A 10 5.60 8.39 -0.58
CA ASN A 10 6.44 9.53 -0.23
C ASN A 10 6.55 9.82 1.27
N GLU A 11 5.58 9.41 2.09
CA GLU A 11 5.62 9.69 3.54
C GLU A 11 6.78 8.98 4.26
N HIS A 12 7.30 7.90 3.70
CA HIS A 12 8.51 7.28 4.25
C HIS A 12 9.71 8.22 4.12
N ALA A 13 9.93 8.80 2.94
CA ALA A 13 11.01 9.76 2.74
C ALA A 13 10.84 10.97 3.67
N SER A 14 9.64 11.55 3.70
CA SER A 14 9.32 12.69 4.57
C SER A 14 9.58 12.40 6.05
N ALA A 15 9.21 11.20 6.53
CA ALA A 15 9.44 10.82 7.93
C ALA A 15 10.94 10.70 8.26
N PHE A 16 11.73 10.13 7.37
CA PHE A 16 13.19 10.01 7.55
C PHE A 16 13.89 11.38 7.46
N GLU A 17 13.49 12.24 6.52
CA GLU A 17 14.01 13.59 6.39
C GLU A 17 13.74 14.43 7.65
N LEU A 18 12.51 14.38 8.17
CA LEU A 18 12.13 15.05 9.42
C LEU A 18 12.94 14.56 10.62
N ALA A 19 13.36 13.30 10.62
CA ALA A 19 14.23 12.70 11.63
C ALA A 19 15.73 12.99 11.38
N GLY A 20 16.08 13.78 10.37
CA GLY A 20 17.45 14.18 10.05
C GLY A 20 18.27 13.11 9.30
N TRP A 21 17.62 12.09 8.74
CA TRP A 21 18.28 11.08 7.92
C TRP A 21 18.57 11.62 6.53
N LYS A 22 19.66 11.14 5.94
CA LYS A 22 20.04 11.46 4.56
C LYS A 22 19.70 10.31 3.64
N THR A 23 19.49 10.61 2.36
CA THR A 23 19.27 9.61 1.30
C THR A 23 20.55 9.26 0.52
N ASP A 24 21.65 9.93 0.82
CA ASP A 24 22.98 9.71 0.24
C ASP A 24 23.91 8.95 1.21
N GLY A 25 24.87 8.20 0.65
CA GLY A 25 25.86 7.42 1.40
C GLY A 25 25.44 5.98 1.71
N PRO A 26 26.27 5.21 2.43
CA PRO A 26 25.99 3.82 2.76
C PRO A 26 24.71 3.70 3.58
N ALA A 27 23.74 2.92 3.10
CA ALA A 27 22.45 2.79 3.74
C ALA A 27 22.51 2.01 5.06
N ALA A 28 22.22 2.68 6.17
CA ALA A 28 22.04 2.03 7.48
C ALA A 28 20.62 1.47 7.64
N ALA A 29 19.66 2.03 6.89
CA ALA A 29 18.30 1.54 6.81
C ALA A 29 17.85 1.44 5.35
N GLN A 30 16.94 0.50 5.07
CA GLN A 30 16.26 0.38 3.78
C GLN A 30 14.77 0.25 4.03
N VAL A 31 13.98 1.03 3.30
CA VAL A 31 12.52 0.98 3.34
C VAL A 31 12.00 0.51 2.00
N VAL A 32 11.16 -0.49 2.02
CA VAL A 32 10.44 -0.96 0.83
C VAL A 32 8.95 -1.03 1.12
N VAL A 33 8.12 -0.63 0.17
CA VAL A 33 6.68 -0.86 0.19
C VAL A 33 6.41 -2.14 -0.61
N HIS A 34 5.72 -3.11 -0.03
CA HIS A 34 5.56 -4.45 -0.55
C HIS A 34 4.13 -4.99 -0.38
N PRO A 35 3.34 -5.13 -1.45
CA PRO A 35 3.60 -4.65 -2.82
C PRO A 35 3.69 -3.13 -2.88
N ASN A 36 4.50 -2.63 -3.82
CA ASN A 36 4.78 -1.21 -3.90
C ASN A 36 3.58 -0.37 -4.34
N ASN A 37 3.54 0.85 -3.89
CA ASN A 37 2.61 1.88 -4.31
C ASN A 37 3.45 2.98 -5.01
N PRO A 38 3.26 3.23 -6.34
CA PRO A 38 2.01 2.98 -7.09
C PRO A 38 2.01 1.75 -8.04
N ASP A 39 3.13 1.09 -8.28
CA ASP A 39 3.31 0.15 -9.40
C ASP A 39 3.00 -1.32 -9.05
N GLY A 40 2.80 -1.65 -7.78
CA GLY A 40 2.54 -3.02 -7.35
C GLY A 40 3.76 -3.94 -7.32
N ARG A 41 4.96 -3.39 -7.51
CA ARG A 41 6.22 -4.16 -7.52
C ARG A 41 6.39 -4.99 -6.25
N ILE A 42 6.79 -6.24 -6.44
CA ILE A 42 7.06 -7.21 -5.37
C ILE A 42 8.55 -7.27 -5.10
N TRP A 43 8.93 -7.28 -3.84
CA TRP A 43 10.31 -7.40 -3.39
C TRP A 43 10.60 -8.82 -2.89
N SER A 44 11.79 -9.30 -3.15
CA SER A 44 12.34 -10.46 -2.44
C SER A 44 13.19 -10.01 -1.26
N ILE A 45 13.29 -10.84 -0.23
CA ILE A 45 14.10 -10.51 0.97
C ILE A 45 15.58 -10.28 0.63
N ASP A 46 16.08 -10.93 -0.42
CA ASP A 46 17.48 -10.82 -0.85
C ASP A 46 17.80 -9.47 -1.52
N GLN A 47 16.78 -8.70 -1.90
CA GLN A 47 16.93 -7.34 -2.42
C GLN A 47 17.02 -6.29 -1.30
N ILE A 48 16.68 -6.67 -0.06
CA ILE A 48 16.62 -5.77 1.10
C ILE A 48 17.81 -6.06 1.99
N LYS A 49 18.91 -5.31 1.80
CA LYS A 49 20.24 -5.65 2.32
C LYS A 49 20.74 -4.82 3.49
N ALA A 50 20.09 -3.67 3.77
CA ALA A 50 20.55 -2.80 4.85
C ALA A 50 20.44 -3.49 6.23
N PRO A 51 21.26 -3.07 7.22
CA PRO A 51 21.17 -3.60 8.58
C PRO A 51 19.77 -3.44 9.20
N LEU A 52 19.13 -2.27 9.01
CA LEU A 52 17.73 -2.04 9.39
C LEU A 52 16.85 -2.12 8.15
N ARG A 53 15.89 -3.04 8.15
CA ARG A 53 14.96 -3.31 7.06
C ARG A 53 13.55 -3.01 7.50
N ILE A 54 12.90 -2.06 6.84
CA ILE A 54 11.51 -1.69 7.08
C ILE A 54 10.70 -2.08 5.86
N ILE A 55 9.81 -3.04 6.02
CA ILE A 55 8.99 -3.62 4.96
C ILE A 55 7.55 -3.21 5.20
N ASP A 56 7.07 -2.25 4.43
CA ASP A 56 5.69 -1.77 4.52
C ASP A 56 4.76 -2.66 3.71
N GLU A 57 4.06 -3.55 4.40
CA GLU A 57 3.07 -4.47 3.84
C GLU A 57 1.63 -3.94 3.96
N SER A 58 1.43 -2.63 3.95
CA SER A 58 0.09 -2.03 4.03
C SER A 58 -0.89 -2.55 2.98
N PHE A 59 -0.41 -2.99 1.82
CA PHE A 59 -1.22 -3.53 0.72
C PHE A 59 -1.12 -5.06 0.56
N CYS A 60 -0.30 -5.75 1.36
CA CYS A 60 0.01 -7.16 1.12
C CYS A 60 -1.12 -8.13 1.50
N ASP A 61 -2.11 -7.70 2.27
CA ASP A 61 -3.21 -8.57 2.72
C ASP A 61 -4.10 -9.09 1.56
N VAL A 62 -4.01 -8.48 0.37
CA VAL A 62 -4.66 -8.99 -0.85
C VAL A 62 -3.93 -10.18 -1.45
N MET A 63 -2.64 -10.36 -1.14
CA MET A 63 -1.78 -11.44 -1.64
C MET A 63 -0.90 -12.01 -0.52
N PRO A 64 -1.50 -12.63 0.52
CA PRO A 64 -0.80 -13.05 1.73
C PRO A 64 0.34 -14.05 1.47
N GLN A 65 0.29 -14.79 0.38
CA GLN A 65 1.34 -15.71 -0.06
C GLN A 65 2.65 -15.02 -0.45
N GLN A 66 2.61 -13.70 -0.75
CA GLN A 66 3.78 -12.89 -1.06
C GLN A 66 4.37 -12.21 0.18
N SER A 67 3.72 -12.32 1.34
CA SER A 67 4.15 -11.63 2.55
C SER A 67 5.55 -12.06 2.98
N LEU A 68 6.37 -11.08 3.35
CA LEU A 68 7.70 -11.25 3.92
C LEU A 68 7.69 -11.36 5.45
N ILE A 69 6.50 -11.44 6.08
CA ILE A 69 6.33 -11.50 7.53
C ILE A 69 7.13 -12.64 8.19
N GLN A 70 7.34 -13.74 7.49
CA GLN A 70 8.16 -14.86 7.95
C GLN A 70 9.62 -14.46 8.25
N HIS A 71 10.06 -13.32 7.73
CA HIS A 71 11.39 -12.78 7.96
C HIS A 71 11.44 -11.76 9.10
N ALA A 72 10.31 -11.42 9.72
CA ALA A 72 10.24 -10.41 10.78
C ALA A 72 11.10 -10.74 12.01
N ALA A 73 11.32 -12.01 12.29
CA ALA A 73 12.19 -12.44 13.40
C ALA A 73 13.70 -12.29 13.12
N LYS A 74 14.11 -11.98 11.87
CA LYS A 74 15.51 -11.74 11.55
C LYS A 74 15.99 -10.42 12.18
N PRO A 75 17.21 -10.37 12.77
CA PRO A 75 17.75 -9.15 13.34
C PRO A 75 17.65 -7.96 12.38
N GLY A 76 17.24 -6.80 12.90
CA GLY A 76 17.11 -5.57 12.13
C GLY A 76 15.94 -5.54 11.14
N THR A 77 14.92 -6.41 11.28
CA THR A 77 13.77 -6.43 10.38
C THR A 77 12.49 -6.00 11.08
N ILE A 78 11.73 -5.11 10.46
CA ILE A 78 10.39 -4.69 10.88
C ILE A 78 9.46 -4.80 9.68
N VAL A 79 8.35 -5.51 9.85
CA VAL A 79 7.24 -5.56 8.88
C VAL A 79 6.09 -4.73 9.42
N LEU A 80 5.61 -3.80 8.61
CA LEU A 80 4.46 -2.95 8.95
C LEU A 80 3.20 -3.48 8.28
N LYS A 81 2.09 -3.49 9.02
CA LYS A 81 0.76 -3.87 8.52
C LYS A 81 -0.25 -2.78 8.83
N SER A 82 -1.27 -2.63 7.98
CA SER A 82 -2.29 -1.58 8.11
C SER A 82 -3.69 -2.14 7.97
N PHE A 83 -4.60 -1.70 8.84
CA PHE A 83 -6.05 -1.97 8.71
C PHE A 83 -6.78 -0.97 7.80
N GLY A 84 -6.08 0.02 7.33
CA GLY A 84 -6.68 1.09 6.50
C GLY A 84 -6.84 0.78 5.02
N LYS A 85 -6.39 -0.40 4.55
CA LYS A 85 -6.41 -0.77 3.13
C LYS A 85 -7.35 -1.95 2.90
N PHE A 86 -6.85 -3.17 2.83
CA PHE A 86 -7.65 -4.37 2.57
C PHE A 86 -8.85 -4.51 3.52
N TRP A 87 -8.65 -4.28 4.81
CA TRP A 87 -9.68 -4.43 5.82
C TRP A 87 -10.74 -3.31 5.80
N GLY A 88 -10.51 -2.22 5.07
CA GLY A 88 -11.47 -1.11 4.98
C GLY A 88 -11.66 -0.32 6.28
N LEU A 89 -10.80 -0.51 7.26
CA LEU A 89 -10.94 0.01 8.63
C LEU A 89 -9.99 1.18 8.93
N ALA A 90 -9.79 2.08 7.96
CA ALA A 90 -8.89 3.22 8.09
C ALA A 90 -9.19 4.12 9.29
N GLY A 91 -10.47 4.27 9.63
CA GLY A 91 -10.94 5.06 10.78
C GLY A 91 -10.55 4.52 12.15
N LEU A 92 -10.23 3.23 12.26
CA LEU A 92 -9.74 2.62 13.51
C LEU A 92 -8.36 3.10 13.93
N ARG A 93 -7.57 3.63 13.00
CA ARG A 93 -6.17 4.00 13.24
C ARG A 93 -5.34 2.85 13.81
N LEU A 94 -5.60 1.62 13.35
CA LEU A 94 -4.93 0.41 13.77
C LEU A 94 -3.90 -0.03 12.72
N GLY A 95 -2.69 -0.28 13.18
CA GLY A 95 -1.61 -0.89 12.42
C GLY A 95 -0.73 -1.73 13.33
N PHE A 96 0.20 -2.45 12.74
CA PHE A 96 1.10 -3.34 13.46
C PHE A 96 2.52 -3.15 12.97
N ALA A 97 3.46 -3.16 13.91
CA ALA A 97 4.87 -3.37 13.65
C ALA A 97 5.26 -4.77 14.20
N ILE A 98 5.75 -5.62 13.32
CA ILE A 98 6.11 -7.00 13.62
C ILE A 98 7.61 -7.14 13.35
N GLY A 99 8.37 -7.52 14.35
CA GLY A 99 9.83 -7.53 14.19
C GLY A 99 10.56 -8.18 15.35
N GLU A 100 11.87 -8.06 15.33
CA GLU A 100 12.74 -8.48 16.41
C GLU A 100 12.29 -7.89 17.75
N PRO A 101 12.23 -8.69 18.84
CA PRO A 101 11.73 -8.22 20.14
C PRO A 101 12.43 -6.95 20.64
N ALA A 102 13.74 -6.82 20.46
CA ALA A 102 14.49 -5.65 20.91
C ALA A 102 14.06 -4.36 20.20
N LEU A 103 13.82 -4.41 18.89
CA LEU A 103 13.31 -3.27 18.12
C LEU A 103 11.86 -2.93 18.52
N ILE A 104 11.03 -3.94 18.73
CA ILE A 104 9.63 -3.72 19.13
C ILE A 104 9.55 -3.09 20.54
N GLU A 105 10.41 -3.48 21.47
CA GLU A 105 10.46 -2.82 22.79
C GLU A 105 10.90 -1.36 22.70
N GLN A 106 11.83 -1.01 21.80
CA GLN A 106 12.18 0.39 21.53
C GLN A 106 10.97 1.17 21.00
N LEU A 107 10.24 0.62 20.00
CA LEU A 107 9.03 1.24 19.47
C LEU A 107 7.96 1.42 20.53
N LYS A 108 7.73 0.44 21.40
CA LYS A 108 6.78 0.56 22.53
C LYS A 108 7.16 1.70 23.47
N THR A 109 8.46 1.82 23.79
CA THR A 109 8.96 2.89 24.63
C THR A 109 8.71 4.27 24.01
N MET A 110 8.93 4.40 22.71
CA MET A 110 8.70 5.66 21.96
C MET A 110 7.22 6.01 21.85
N LEU A 111 6.34 5.03 21.67
CA LEU A 111 4.88 5.23 21.56
C LEU A 111 4.25 5.57 22.92
N GLY A 112 4.86 5.13 24.01
CA GLY A 112 4.32 5.33 25.37
C GLY A 112 3.11 4.43 25.68
N PRO A 113 2.43 4.69 26.80
CA PRO A 113 1.28 3.89 27.23
C PRO A 113 0.03 4.16 26.37
N TRP A 114 -0.80 3.13 26.22
CA TRP A 114 -2.11 3.18 25.52
C TRP A 114 -2.05 3.64 24.06
N PRO A 115 -1.15 3.11 23.21
CA PRO A 115 -1.00 3.57 21.83
C PRO A 115 -2.22 3.26 20.95
N VAL A 116 -3.07 2.31 21.36
CA VAL A 116 -4.24 1.87 20.60
C VAL A 116 -5.48 1.86 21.48
N SER A 117 -6.61 2.35 20.97
CA SER A 117 -7.88 2.35 21.68
C SER A 117 -8.46 0.94 21.86
N GLY A 118 -9.15 0.70 22.98
CA GLY A 118 -9.83 -0.58 23.24
C GLY A 118 -10.81 -1.00 22.12
N PRO A 119 -11.67 -0.13 21.61
CA PRO A 119 -12.53 -0.44 20.45
C PRO A 119 -11.76 -0.89 19.21
N ALA A 120 -10.63 -0.24 18.89
CA ALA A 120 -9.80 -0.64 17.74
C ALA A 120 -9.22 -2.05 17.92
N LEU A 121 -8.79 -2.39 19.13
CA LEU A 121 -8.28 -3.75 19.43
C LEU A 121 -9.37 -4.80 19.29
N ALA A 122 -10.58 -4.54 19.82
CA ALA A 122 -11.70 -5.48 19.77
C ALA A 122 -12.15 -5.72 18.31
N ILE A 123 -12.35 -4.65 17.53
CA ILE A 123 -12.77 -4.74 16.13
C ILE A 123 -11.67 -5.38 15.28
N GLY A 124 -10.40 -4.99 15.50
CA GLY A 124 -9.28 -5.58 14.78
C GLY A 124 -9.12 -7.07 15.03
N ALA A 125 -9.29 -7.51 16.28
CA ALA A 125 -9.26 -8.93 16.63
C ALA A 125 -10.42 -9.73 15.97
N GLN A 126 -11.60 -9.13 15.86
CA GLN A 126 -12.73 -9.74 15.16
C GLN A 126 -12.45 -9.84 13.65
N ALA A 127 -11.98 -8.76 13.02
CA ALA A 127 -11.65 -8.75 11.60
C ALA A 127 -10.62 -9.81 11.24
N LEU A 128 -9.55 -9.94 12.02
CA LEU A 128 -8.50 -10.95 11.77
C LEU A 128 -8.98 -12.41 11.88
N ARG A 129 -10.08 -12.67 12.58
CA ARG A 129 -10.67 -14.01 12.68
C ARG A 129 -11.66 -14.32 11.57
N ASP A 130 -12.09 -13.33 10.81
CA ASP A 130 -13.05 -13.50 9.71
C ASP A 130 -12.33 -13.89 8.42
N HIS A 131 -11.88 -15.15 8.38
CA HIS A 131 -11.17 -15.71 7.24
C HIS A 131 -12.07 -15.83 6.00
N ASP A 132 -13.37 -16.08 6.22
CA ASP A 132 -14.33 -16.24 5.12
C ASP A 132 -14.55 -14.92 4.41
N TRP A 133 -14.77 -13.82 5.15
CA TRP A 133 -14.84 -12.49 4.58
C TRP A 133 -13.55 -12.12 3.83
N ALA A 134 -12.39 -12.40 4.41
CA ALA A 134 -11.11 -12.09 3.80
C ALA A 134 -10.93 -12.82 2.46
N ASN A 135 -11.26 -14.12 2.40
CA ASN A 135 -11.15 -14.91 1.17
C ASN A 135 -12.15 -14.47 0.11
N GLN A 136 -13.41 -14.25 0.47
CA GLN A 136 -14.44 -13.75 -0.45
C GLN A 136 -14.07 -12.36 -0.99
N THR A 137 -13.54 -11.50 -0.13
CA THR A 137 -13.09 -10.16 -0.53
C THR A 137 -11.93 -10.23 -1.52
N ARG A 138 -10.92 -11.09 -1.32
CA ARG A 138 -9.83 -11.27 -2.30
C ARG A 138 -10.36 -11.70 -3.65
N MET A 139 -11.23 -12.72 -3.71
CA MET A 139 -11.82 -13.18 -4.96
C MET A 139 -12.64 -12.10 -5.69
N ARG A 140 -13.39 -11.28 -4.92
CA ARG A 140 -14.12 -10.14 -5.49
C ARG A 140 -13.17 -9.11 -6.06
N LEU A 141 -12.15 -8.70 -5.29
CA LEU A 141 -11.17 -7.71 -5.71
C LEU A 141 -10.40 -8.13 -6.97
N GLU A 142 -10.10 -9.42 -7.14
CA GLU A 142 -9.47 -9.94 -8.37
C GLU A 142 -10.38 -9.71 -9.59
N LYS A 143 -11.66 -10.04 -9.47
CA LYS A 143 -12.64 -9.85 -10.56
C LYS A 143 -12.83 -8.36 -10.87
N ASP A 144 -12.95 -7.54 -9.82
CA ASP A 144 -13.15 -6.09 -9.95
C ASP A 144 -11.92 -5.43 -10.59
N ALA A 145 -10.70 -5.84 -10.22
CA ALA A 145 -9.47 -5.34 -10.82
C ALA A 145 -9.36 -5.72 -12.31
N ALA A 146 -9.69 -6.96 -12.67
CA ALA A 146 -9.71 -7.40 -14.06
C ALA A 146 -10.74 -6.60 -14.88
N LYS A 147 -11.94 -6.40 -14.36
CA LYS A 147 -12.98 -5.58 -15.01
C LYS A 147 -12.49 -4.15 -15.24
N LEU A 148 -11.85 -3.54 -14.26
CA LEU A 148 -11.30 -2.19 -14.40
C LEU A 148 -10.21 -2.14 -15.48
N ASP A 149 -9.32 -3.13 -15.51
CA ASP A 149 -8.29 -3.24 -16.54
C ASP A 149 -8.90 -3.35 -17.96
N GLU A 150 -9.94 -4.17 -18.12
CA GLU A 150 -10.67 -4.30 -19.40
C GLU A 150 -11.28 -2.97 -19.84
N LEU A 151 -11.95 -2.25 -18.96
CA LEU A 151 -12.54 -0.95 -19.25
C LEU A 151 -11.50 0.09 -19.66
N MET A 152 -10.40 0.18 -18.89
CA MET A 152 -9.35 1.16 -19.13
C MET A 152 -8.57 0.87 -20.43
N THR A 153 -8.26 -0.40 -20.68
CA THR A 153 -7.54 -0.79 -21.91
C THR A 153 -8.40 -0.63 -23.16
N ALA A 154 -9.71 -0.85 -23.09
CA ALA A 154 -10.63 -0.56 -24.17
C ALA A 154 -10.66 0.93 -24.56
N LYS A 155 -10.23 1.82 -23.66
CA LYS A 155 -10.11 3.27 -23.89
C LYS A 155 -8.68 3.73 -24.21
N GLY A 156 -7.78 2.78 -24.49
CA GLY A 156 -6.42 3.06 -24.94
C GLY A 156 -5.39 3.20 -23.82
N ALA A 157 -5.76 2.97 -22.55
CA ALA A 157 -4.80 2.94 -21.46
C ALA A 157 -3.96 1.65 -21.48
N THR A 158 -2.73 1.73 -21.01
CA THR A 158 -1.86 0.57 -20.82
C THR A 158 -1.72 0.27 -19.32
N VAL A 159 -1.89 -0.99 -18.92
CA VAL A 159 -1.67 -1.40 -17.53
C VAL A 159 -0.17 -1.36 -17.23
N VAL A 160 0.24 -0.51 -16.29
CA VAL A 160 1.63 -0.44 -15.80
C VAL A 160 1.83 -1.43 -14.65
N GLY A 161 0.82 -1.56 -13.77
CA GLY A 161 0.89 -2.45 -12.62
C GLY A 161 -0.20 -2.18 -11.59
N GLY A 162 0.11 -2.47 -10.33
CA GLY A 162 -0.81 -2.25 -9.21
C GLY A 162 -1.06 -3.51 -8.39
N THR A 163 -2.07 -3.45 -7.57
CA THR A 163 -2.62 -4.56 -6.78
C THR A 163 -4.10 -4.70 -7.07
N THR A 164 -4.77 -5.68 -6.47
CA THR A 164 -6.24 -5.76 -6.55
C THR A 164 -6.97 -4.70 -5.71
N LEU A 165 -6.27 -3.76 -5.07
CA LEU A 165 -6.86 -2.60 -4.39
C LEU A 165 -6.73 -1.31 -5.20
N PHE A 166 -5.78 -1.27 -6.10
CA PHE A 166 -5.55 -0.15 -7.01
C PHE A 166 -4.83 -0.62 -8.27
N ARG A 167 -5.07 0.07 -9.38
CA ARG A 167 -4.43 -0.18 -10.66
C ARG A 167 -3.70 1.08 -11.12
N LEU A 168 -2.52 0.91 -11.69
CA LEU A 168 -1.73 1.97 -12.28
C LEU A 168 -1.76 1.82 -13.81
N TYR A 169 -2.10 2.90 -14.48
CA TYR A 169 -2.20 2.94 -15.93
C TYR A 169 -1.29 4.03 -16.52
N ASP A 170 -0.72 3.76 -17.68
CA ASP A 170 -0.25 4.79 -18.59
C ASP A 170 -1.42 5.19 -19.48
N VAL A 171 -1.79 6.46 -19.45
CA VAL A 171 -2.96 7.01 -20.14
C VAL A 171 -2.57 8.12 -21.14
N GLY A 172 -1.26 8.32 -21.38
CA GLY A 172 -0.71 9.37 -22.22
C GLY A 172 -0.72 10.74 -21.57
N ASP A 173 -1.89 11.32 -21.26
CA ASP A 173 -2.04 12.56 -20.48
C ASP A 173 -2.87 12.31 -19.23
N ALA A 174 -2.17 12.20 -18.09
CA ALA A 174 -2.80 11.89 -16.81
C ALA A 174 -3.66 13.06 -16.27
N ALA A 175 -3.34 14.30 -16.62
CA ALA A 175 -4.11 15.46 -16.17
C ALA A 175 -5.45 15.52 -16.90
N GLU A 176 -5.47 15.33 -18.22
CA GLU A 176 -6.70 15.28 -19.01
C GLU A 176 -7.64 14.16 -18.50
N TRP A 177 -7.09 12.98 -18.23
CA TRP A 177 -7.87 11.87 -17.69
C TRP A 177 -8.41 12.16 -16.29
N GLN A 178 -7.61 12.78 -15.43
CA GLN A 178 -8.05 13.18 -14.08
C GLN A 178 -9.20 14.16 -14.15
N ASP A 179 -9.11 15.20 -15.01
CA ASP A 179 -10.15 16.22 -15.18
C ASP A 179 -11.44 15.61 -15.72
N ARG A 180 -11.36 14.72 -16.72
CA ARG A 180 -12.51 14.01 -17.24
C ARG A 180 -13.22 13.16 -16.19
N LEU A 181 -12.47 12.37 -15.43
CA LEU A 181 -13.01 11.55 -14.34
C LEU A 181 -13.62 12.41 -13.23
N ALA A 182 -13.00 13.55 -12.91
CA ALA A 182 -13.50 14.47 -11.90
C ALA A 182 -14.86 15.08 -12.26
N GLN A 183 -15.15 15.30 -13.54
CA GLN A 183 -16.48 15.74 -14.02
C GLN A 183 -17.58 14.73 -13.67
N SER A 184 -17.23 13.45 -13.57
CA SER A 184 -18.12 12.37 -13.12
C SER A 184 -17.99 12.05 -11.63
N GLN A 185 -17.36 12.96 -10.86
CA GLN A 185 -17.13 12.81 -9.42
C GLN A 185 -16.28 11.58 -9.06
N ILE A 186 -15.37 11.21 -9.93
CA ILE A 186 -14.41 10.11 -9.71
C ILE A 186 -13.05 10.72 -9.41
N TRP A 187 -12.58 10.50 -8.18
CA TRP A 187 -11.26 10.98 -7.77
C TRP A 187 -10.19 9.96 -8.14
N SER A 188 -9.21 10.38 -8.92
CA SER A 188 -8.05 9.59 -9.32
C SER A 188 -6.76 10.18 -8.75
N ARG A 189 -5.66 9.45 -8.86
CA ARG A 189 -4.33 9.94 -8.45
C ARG A 189 -3.42 10.06 -9.65
N ILE A 190 -2.87 11.27 -9.85
CA ILE A 190 -1.73 11.55 -10.72
C ILE A 190 -0.49 11.82 -9.87
N PHE A 191 0.68 11.83 -10.49
CA PHE A 191 1.96 11.90 -9.79
C PHE A 191 2.83 13.03 -10.34
N PRO A 192 3.54 13.80 -9.49
CA PRO A 192 4.36 14.92 -9.95
C PRO A 192 5.59 14.49 -10.78
N TYR A 193 5.96 13.21 -10.67
CA TYR A 193 7.09 12.63 -11.39
C TYR A 193 6.70 11.92 -12.69
N SER A 194 5.41 11.91 -13.06
CA SER A 194 4.93 11.31 -14.32
C SER A 194 3.73 12.07 -14.86
N THR A 195 3.80 12.50 -16.11
CA THR A 195 2.68 13.11 -16.82
C THR A 195 1.72 12.09 -17.43
N HIS A 196 2.07 10.81 -17.39
CA HIS A 196 1.33 9.72 -18.04
C HIS A 196 0.61 8.80 -17.08
N TRP A 197 1.04 8.75 -15.80
CA TRP A 197 0.56 7.77 -14.84
C TRP A 197 -0.69 8.24 -14.11
N LEU A 198 -1.71 7.40 -14.21
CA LEU A 198 -2.96 7.54 -13.47
C LEU A 198 -3.19 6.31 -12.62
N ARG A 199 -3.40 6.49 -11.32
CA ARG A 199 -3.79 5.40 -10.43
C ARG A 199 -5.26 5.52 -10.04
N LEU A 200 -5.99 4.40 -10.20
CA LEU A 200 -7.37 4.25 -9.77
C LEU A 200 -7.47 3.22 -8.64
N GLY A 201 -8.29 3.49 -7.64
CA GLY A 201 -8.84 2.47 -6.75
C GLY A 201 -10.02 1.78 -7.41
N LEU A 202 -10.48 0.66 -6.83
CA LEU A 202 -11.68 0.01 -7.30
C LEU A 202 -12.92 0.76 -6.81
N PRO A 203 -13.98 0.87 -7.63
CA PRO A 203 -15.24 1.47 -7.20
C PRO A 203 -15.99 0.57 -6.20
N HIS A 204 -16.93 1.16 -5.49
CA HIS A 204 -17.92 0.37 -4.77
C HIS A 204 -18.75 -0.47 -5.78
N PRO A 205 -19.21 -1.68 -5.44
CA PRO A 205 -19.95 -2.53 -6.37
C PRO A 205 -21.16 -1.86 -7.06
N MET A 206 -21.77 -0.88 -6.41
CA MET A 206 -22.91 -0.13 -6.97
C MET A 206 -22.51 1.06 -7.88
N ASP A 207 -21.22 1.39 -7.97
CA ASP A 207 -20.71 2.55 -8.70
C ASP A 207 -20.06 2.20 -10.04
N TRP A 208 -20.15 0.95 -10.49
CA TRP A 208 -19.55 0.53 -11.76
C TRP A 208 -20.11 1.28 -12.98
N SER A 209 -21.43 1.52 -13.02
CA SER A 209 -22.03 2.31 -14.11
C SER A 209 -21.42 3.70 -14.21
N ARG A 210 -21.14 4.35 -13.08
CA ARG A 210 -20.49 5.67 -13.08
C ARG A 210 -19.10 5.64 -13.73
N ILE A 211 -18.31 4.57 -13.48
CA ILE A 211 -17.00 4.38 -14.14
C ILE A 211 -17.20 4.16 -15.65
N GLU A 212 -18.12 3.26 -16.02
CA GLU A 212 -18.40 2.93 -17.43
C GLU A 212 -18.87 4.15 -18.24
N ASP A 213 -19.71 5.00 -17.63
CA ASP A 213 -20.23 6.23 -18.25
C ASP A 213 -19.16 7.35 -18.35
N ALA A 214 -18.17 7.35 -17.44
CA ALA A 214 -17.10 8.36 -17.39
C ALA A 214 -15.92 8.05 -18.33
N LEU A 215 -15.79 6.80 -18.75
CA LEU A 215 -14.74 6.33 -19.66
C LEU A 215 -15.19 6.39 -21.12
#